data_425a6f0f8611a114bee4fa7217fb0000
#
_entry.id   425a6f0f8611a114bee4fa7217fb0000
#
_cell.length_a   1.000
_cell.length_b   1.000
_cell.length_c   1.000
_cell.angle_alpha   90.00
_cell.angle_beta   90.00
_cell.angle_gamma   90.00
#
_symmetry.space_group_name_H-M   'P 1'
#
loop_
_entity.id
_entity.type
_entity.pdbx_description
1 polymer ?
#
loop_
_entity_poly.entity_id
_entity_poly.type
_entity_poly.pdbx_seq_one_letter_code
_entity_poly.pdbx_strand_id
1 'polypeptide(L)'
;MTRLYKKLSIALFGLFLVVGGLTLAVTLVTSYLYQLEVQQRIHHDLAANIVKEKLLIVDGEIDQKALKGVFMSMMVVNPTIELYLLNPAGDVLAYSAPPGKVKLARVALDPVRAYIEDRPRLPIAGDDPRHPDQKKIFSAAPIERDGTLEGYLYIVLASEHFVSAAEMLRGSYILRTGAMAVAGITVVALFGAVLLSRGLTSRLTRLTRDMAVLRAESLE
;
A
#
# COMPACT_ATOMS: atom_id res chain seq x y z
N MET A 1 36.35 -18.54 27.56
CA MET A 1 34.96 -18.15 27.90
C MET A 1 34.47 -16.89 27.15
N THR A 2 35.30 -15.91 26.90
CA THR A 2 34.94 -14.68 26.17
C THR A 2 34.43 -14.90 24.72
N ARG A 3 34.87 -15.99 24.06
CA ARG A 3 34.47 -16.29 22.68
C ARG A 3 33.00 -16.77 22.54
N LEU A 4 32.50 -17.56 23.51
CA LEU A 4 31.12 -18.06 23.50
C LEU A 4 30.11 -16.93 23.72
N TYR A 5 30.39 -16.05 24.69
CA TYR A 5 29.60 -14.86 24.95
C TYR A 5 29.48 -13.96 23.71
N LYS A 6 30.63 -13.67 23.05
CA LYS A 6 30.62 -12.85 21.83
C LYS A 6 29.76 -13.48 20.71
N LYS A 7 29.89 -14.79 20.50
CA LYS A 7 29.10 -15.51 19.49
C LYS A 7 27.60 -15.46 19.81
N LEU A 8 27.22 -15.69 21.09
CA LEU A 8 25.81 -15.64 21.50
C LEU A 8 25.24 -14.22 21.38
N SER A 9 25.99 -13.19 21.81
CA SER A 9 25.56 -11.80 21.68
C SER A 9 25.40 -11.38 20.20
N ILE A 10 26.31 -11.78 19.32
CA ILE A 10 26.21 -11.50 17.88
C ILE A 10 25.01 -12.23 17.27
N ALA A 11 24.79 -13.49 17.62
CA ALA A 11 23.64 -14.25 17.13
C ALA A 11 22.32 -13.63 17.60
N LEU A 12 22.22 -13.23 18.87
CA LEU A 12 21.05 -12.57 19.43
C LEU A 12 20.80 -11.19 18.78
N PHE A 13 21.88 -10.43 18.57
CA PHE A 13 21.82 -9.16 17.86
C PHE A 13 21.33 -9.34 16.43
N GLY A 14 21.86 -10.32 15.68
CA GLY A 14 21.42 -10.64 14.34
C GLY A 14 19.96 -11.06 14.30
N LEU A 15 19.50 -11.88 15.23
CA LEU A 15 18.11 -12.29 15.34
C LEU A 15 17.18 -11.09 15.56
N PHE A 16 17.52 -10.18 16.47
CA PHE A 16 16.70 -8.98 16.72
C PHE A 16 16.67 -8.03 15.53
N LEU A 17 17.78 -7.87 14.80
CA LEU A 17 17.80 -7.08 13.57
C LEU A 17 16.91 -7.69 12.49
N VAL A 18 16.94 -9.00 12.31
CA VAL A 18 16.08 -9.69 11.34
C VAL A 18 14.60 -9.53 11.73
N VAL A 19 14.25 -9.83 12.98
CA VAL A 19 12.85 -9.71 13.46
C VAL A 19 12.37 -8.26 13.37
N GLY A 20 13.17 -7.29 13.83
CA GLY A 20 12.84 -5.86 13.76
C GLY A 20 12.68 -5.37 12.32
N GLY A 21 13.58 -5.77 11.43
CA GLY A 21 13.51 -5.45 10.01
C GLY A 21 12.29 -6.06 9.31
N LEU A 22 11.99 -7.33 9.62
CA LEU A 22 10.81 -8.01 9.09
C LEU A 22 9.51 -7.34 9.59
N THR A 23 9.43 -7.03 10.88
CA THR A 23 8.28 -6.34 11.47
C THR A 23 8.06 -4.97 10.81
N LEU A 24 9.14 -4.21 10.62
CA LEU A 24 9.07 -2.93 9.94
C LEU A 24 8.57 -3.07 8.50
N ALA A 25 9.12 -4.02 7.74
CA ALA A 25 8.72 -4.27 6.36
C ALA A 25 7.24 -4.66 6.26
N VAL A 26 6.76 -5.59 7.10
CA VAL A 26 5.35 -6.00 7.15
C VAL A 26 4.46 -4.81 7.51
N THR A 27 4.84 -4.01 8.50
CA THR A 27 4.06 -2.82 8.91
C THR A 27 3.93 -1.82 7.77
N LEU A 28 5.01 -1.54 7.04
CA LEU A 28 5.00 -0.61 5.92
C LEU A 28 4.12 -1.11 4.76
N VAL A 29 4.27 -2.37 4.38
CA VAL A 29 3.47 -2.97 3.31
C VAL A 29 1.98 -3.00 3.69
N THR A 30 1.66 -3.45 4.90
CA THR A 30 0.28 -3.52 5.39
C THR A 30 -0.36 -2.13 5.48
N SER A 31 0.37 -1.12 5.98
CA SER A 31 -0.12 0.25 6.05
C SER A 31 -0.39 0.83 4.66
N TYR A 32 0.47 0.55 3.69
CA TYR A 32 0.28 0.97 2.30
C TYR A 32 -0.96 0.33 1.68
N LEU A 33 -1.11 -1.00 1.78
CA LEU A 33 -2.27 -1.72 1.26
C LEU A 33 -3.57 -1.28 1.94
N TYR A 34 -3.56 -1.08 3.25
CA TYR A 34 -4.70 -0.58 4.00
C TYR A 34 -5.12 0.83 3.53
N GLN A 35 -4.17 1.71 3.25
CA GLN A 35 -4.49 3.04 2.75
C GLN A 35 -5.14 2.99 1.35
N LEU A 36 -4.63 2.12 0.45
CA LEU A 36 -5.24 1.91 -0.86
C LEU A 36 -6.68 1.36 -0.73
N GLU A 37 -6.87 0.37 0.15
CA GLU A 37 -8.20 -0.20 0.43
C GLU A 37 -9.17 0.86 0.93
N VAL A 38 -8.78 1.64 1.95
CA VAL A 38 -9.64 2.69 2.54
C VAL A 38 -9.96 3.76 1.49
N GLN A 39 -8.98 4.22 0.73
CA GLN A 39 -9.20 5.21 -0.30
C GLN A 39 -10.16 4.70 -1.38
N GLN A 40 -10.00 3.47 -1.84
CA GLN A 40 -10.89 2.88 -2.82
C GLN A 40 -12.30 2.64 -2.27
N ARG A 41 -12.41 2.24 -1.00
CA ARG A 41 -13.70 2.04 -0.31
C ARG A 41 -14.50 3.33 -0.16
N ILE A 42 -13.83 4.42 0.23
CA ILE A 42 -14.47 5.74 0.36
C ILE A 42 -15.02 6.23 -1.00
N HIS A 43 -14.33 5.93 -2.10
CA HIS A 43 -14.71 6.35 -3.44
C HIS A 43 -15.41 5.24 -4.24
N HIS A 44 -15.87 4.16 -3.56
CA HIS A 44 -16.45 3.00 -4.24
C HIS A 44 -17.60 3.40 -5.18
N ASP A 45 -18.52 4.19 -4.69
CA ASP A 45 -19.72 4.56 -5.44
C ASP A 45 -19.55 5.82 -6.31
N LEU A 46 -18.33 6.39 -6.38
CA LEU A 46 -18.09 7.66 -7.07
C LEU A 46 -18.50 7.58 -8.54
N ALA A 47 -18.04 6.58 -9.27
CA ALA A 47 -18.38 6.41 -10.69
C ALA A 47 -19.89 6.13 -10.86
N ALA A 48 -20.47 5.28 -10.01
CA ALA A 48 -21.89 4.94 -10.08
C ALA A 48 -22.78 6.16 -9.81
N ASN A 49 -22.42 7.02 -8.87
CA ASN A 49 -23.17 8.24 -8.58
C ASN A 49 -23.12 9.22 -9.75
N ILE A 50 -21.95 9.39 -10.39
CA ILE A 50 -21.82 10.24 -11.56
C ILE A 50 -22.67 9.73 -12.73
N VAL A 51 -22.64 8.43 -13.00
CA VAL A 51 -23.43 7.82 -14.07
C VAL A 51 -24.93 7.97 -13.83
N LYS A 52 -25.39 7.85 -12.56
CA LYS A 52 -26.79 8.07 -12.20
C LYS A 52 -27.27 9.51 -12.37
N GLU A 53 -26.39 10.49 -12.11
CA GLU A 53 -26.74 11.91 -12.20
C GLU A 53 -26.68 12.46 -13.63
N LYS A 54 -25.84 11.88 -14.48
CA LYS A 54 -25.53 12.40 -15.82
C LYS A 54 -25.56 11.30 -16.86
N LEU A 55 -26.33 11.51 -17.90
CA LEU A 55 -26.30 10.67 -19.11
C LEU A 55 -25.05 11.06 -19.92
N LEU A 56 -24.01 10.24 -19.84
CA LEU A 56 -22.73 10.49 -20.50
C LEU A 56 -22.68 9.95 -21.93
N ILE A 57 -23.46 8.90 -22.20
CA ILE A 57 -23.63 8.29 -23.51
C ILE A 57 -25.14 8.28 -23.80
N VAL A 58 -25.55 8.70 -24.99
CA VAL A 58 -26.92 8.71 -25.45
C VAL A 58 -26.95 8.13 -26.88
N ASP A 59 -27.62 6.97 -27.03
CA ASP A 59 -27.73 6.25 -28.31
C ASP A 59 -26.37 5.92 -28.97
N GLY A 60 -25.39 5.52 -28.13
CA GLY A 60 -24.02 5.21 -28.53
C GLY A 60 -23.14 6.43 -28.82
N GLU A 61 -23.70 7.66 -28.75
CA GLU A 61 -22.95 8.92 -28.92
C GLU A 61 -22.63 9.55 -27.57
N ILE A 62 -21.45 10.17 -27.45
CA ILE A 62 -21.01 10.86 -26.24
C ILE A 62 -21.70 12.22 -26.12
N ASP A 63 -22.42 12.45 -25.02
CA ASP A 63 -22.86 13.81 -24.68
C ASP A 63 -21.66 14.65 -24.20
N GLN A 64 -21.05 15.33 -25.16
CA GLN A 64 -19.89 16.21 -24.95
C GLN A 64 -20.13 17.29 -23.89
N LYS A 65 -21.36 17.78 -23.76
CA LYS A 65 -21.71 18.84 -22.81
C LYS A 65 -21.80 18.30 -21.39
N ALA A 66 -22.48 17.14 -21.20
CA ALA A 66 -22.55 16.44 -19.93
C ALA A 66 -21.16 15.99 -19.46
N LEU A 67 -20.38 15.39 -20.36
CA LEU A 67 -19.03 14.92 -20.08
C LEU A 67 -18.10 16.06 -19.66
N LYS A 68 -18.10 17.18 -20.40
CA LYS A 68 -17.31 18.38 -20.07
C LYS A 68 -17.69 18.93 -18.70
N GLY A 69 -18.99 18.98 -18.40
CA GLY A 69 -19.49 19.42 -17.08
C GLY A 69 -18.97 18.57 -15.94
N VAL A 70 -19.01 17.24 -16.09
CA VAL A 70 -18.46 16.29 -15.10
C VAL A 70 -16.95 16.47 -14.94
N PHE A 71 -16.22 16.56 -16.04
CA PHE A 71 -14.77 16.76 -16.00
C PHE A 71 -14.38 18.04 -15.26
N MET A 72 -15.02 19.16 -15.58
CA MET A 72 -14.76 20.44 -14.91
C MET A 72 -15.10 20.38 -13.42
N SER A 73 -16.26 19.81 -13.06
CA SER A 73 -16.66 19.69 -11.66
C SER A 73 -15.68 18.84 -10.85
N MET A 74 -15.24 17.70 -11.40
CA MET A 74 -14.31 16.81 -10.73
C MET A 74 -12.91 17.41 -10.60
N MET A 75 -12.39 18.10 -11.61
CA MET A 75 -11.10 18.79 -11.55
C MET A 75 -11.05 19.87 -10.47
N VAL A 76 -12.18 20.53 -10.21
CA VAL A 76 -12.27 21.54 -9.14
C VAL A 76 -12.30 20.89 -7.76
N VAL A 77 -13.01 19.77 -7.61
CA VAL A 77 -13.14 19.08 -6.32
C VAL A 77 -11.88 18.30 -5.95
N ASN A 78 -11.30 17.61 -6.92
CA ASN A 78 -10.08 16.82 -6.70
C ASN A 78 -9.24 16.72 -7.99
N PRO A 79 -8.21 17.53 -8.14
CA PRO A 79 -7.37 17.57 -9.35
C PRO A 79 -6.51 16.30 -9.53
N THR A 80 -6.44 15.41 -8.53
CA THR A 80 -5.68 14.15 -8.60
C THR A 80 -6.49 12.99 -9.17
N ILE A 81 -7.79 13.19 -9.44
CA ILE A 81 -8.68 12.21 -10.04
C ILE A 81 -8.68 12.36 -11.56
N GLU A 82 -8.59 11.27 -12.28
CA GLU A 82 -8.67 11.23 -13.73
C GLU A 82 -9.85 10.39 -14.18
N LEU A 83 -10.68 10.96 -15.04
CA LEU A 83 -11.86 10.30 -15.57
C LEU A 83 -11.61 9.83 -16.99
N TYR A 84 -12.06 8.61 -17.27
CA TYR A 84 -12.00 7.99 -18.59
C TYR A 84 -13.36 7.39 -18.91
N LEU A 85 -13.85 7.68 -20.11
CA LEU A 85 -15.02 7.04 -20.68
C LEU A 85 -14.55 5.90 -21.58
N LEU A 86 -15.01 4.70 -21.30
CA LEU A 86 -14.62 3.49 -22.04
C LEU A 86 -15.82 2.94 -22.82
N ASN A 87 -15.57 2.37 -23.99
CA ASN A 87 -16.57 1.55 -24.68
C ASN A 87 -16.71 0.16 -24.03
N PRO A 88 -17.67 -0.67 -24.44
CA PRO A 88 -17.83 -2.03 -23.89
C PRO A 88 -16.62 -2.96 -24.12
N ALA A 89 -15.72 -2.63 -25.04
CA ALA A 89 -14.47 -3.35 -25.29
C ALA A 89 -13.28 -2.84 -24.44
N GLY A 90 -13.45 -1.73 -23.72
CA GLY A 90 -12.41 -1.11 -22.90
C GLY A 90 -11.58 -0.03 -23.61
N ASP A 91 -11.92 0.34 -24.87
CA ASP A 91 -11.22 1.40 -25.57
C ASP A 91 -11.59 2.77 -24.97
N VAL A 92 -10.60 3.65 -24.82
CA VAL A 92 -10.79 4.98 -24.27
C VAL A 92 -11.44 5.89 -25.30
N LEU A 93 -12.69 6.28 -25.04
CA LEU A 93 -13.46 7.17 -25.90
C LEU A 93 -13.19 8.65 -25.60
N ALA A 94 -13.08 8.98 -24.30
CA ALA A 94 -12.81 10.35 -23.83
C ALA A 94 -12.13 10.32 -22.46
N TYR A 95 -11.45 11.42 -22.11
CA TYR A 95 -10.73 11.54 -20.84
C TYR A 95 -10.59 12.99 -20.38
N SER A 96 -10.40 13.20 -19.05
CA SER A 96 -10.21 14.52 -18.43
C SER A 96 -8.73 14.96 -18.33
N ALA A 97 -7.78 14.15 -18.78
CA ALA A 97 -6.36 14.47 -18.70
C ALA A 97 -5.93 15.50 -19.76
N PRO A 98 -4.81 16.25 -19.55
CA PRO A 98 -4.28 17.14 -20.55
C PRO A 98 -3.96 16.41 -21.88
N PRO A 99 -4.10 17.06 -23.03
CA PRO A 99 -3.83 16.46 -24.34
C PRO A 99 -2.43 15.83 -24.42
N GLY A 100 -2.32 14.64 -25.00
CA GLY A 100 -1.05 13.93 -25.19
C GLY A 100 -0.47 13.26 -23.93
N LYS A 101 -1.16 13.32 -22.79
CA LYS A 101 -0.74 12.63 -21.56
C LYS A 101 -1.22 11.19 -21.46
N VAL A 102 -2.33 10.86 -22.10
CA VAL A 102 -2.89 9.49 -22.16
C VAL A 102 -2.10 8.68 -23.19
N LYS A 103 -1.55 7.57 -22.77
CA LYS A 103 -0.67 6.68 -23.56
C LYS A 103 -1.34 5.35 -23.90
N LEU A 104 -2.28 4.88 -23.07
CA LEU A 104 -3.05 3.67 -23.35
C LEU A 104 -4.34 4.03 -24.08
N ALA A 105 -4.55 3.39 -25.23
CA ALA A 105 -5.79 3.50 -25.96
C ALA A 105 -6.89 2.56 -25.42
N ARG A 106 -6.52 1.57 -24.59
CA ARG A 106 -7.43 0.57 -24.04
C ARG A 106 -7.06 0.23 -22.60
N VAL A 107 -8.08 0.02 -21.77
CA VAL A 107 -7.99 -0.44 -20.37
C VAL A 107 -8.42 -1.90 -20.30
N ALA A 108 -7.72 -2.72 -19.53
CA ALA A 108 -8.11 -4.09 -19.27
C ALA A 108 -9.40 -4.14 -18.44
N LEU A 109 -10.40 -4.90 -18.94
CA LEU A 109 -11.72 -4.95 -18.31
C LEU A 109 -11.84 -5.96 -17.17
N ASP A 110 -10.92 -6.92 -17.04
CA ASP A 110 -11.01 -7.93 -15.99
C ASP A 110 -11.02 -7.30 -14.58
N PRO A 111 -10.12 -6.34 -14.23
CA PRO A 111 -10.19 -5.64 -12.96
C PRO A 111 -11.47 -4.80 -12.82
N VAL A 112 -11.96 -4.19 -13.92
CA VAL A 112 -13.17 -3.37 -13.91
C VAL A 112 -14.39 -4.22 -13.60
N ARG A 113 -14.52 -5.38 -14.22
CA ARG A 113 -15.61 -6.34 -13.97
C ARG A 113 -15.56 -6.86 -12.52
N ALA A 114 -14.38 -7.29 -12.06
CA ALA A 114 -14.19 -7.75 -10.69
C ALA A 114 -14.53 -6.65 -9.64
N TYR A 115 -14.34 -5.37 -10.00
CA TYR A 115 -14.70 -4.26 -9.13
C TYR A 115 -16.22 -4.01 -9.05
N ILE A 116 -16.93 -4.22 -10.17
CA ILE A 116 -18.39 -3.99 -10.27
C ILE A 116 -19.18 -5.15 -9.63
N GLU A 117 -18.55 -6.31 -9.45
CA GLU A 117 -19.18 -7.47 -8.78
C GLU A 117 -19.67 -7.13 -7.37
N ASP A 118 -20.69 -7.86 -6.89
CA ASP A 118 -21.17 -7.70 -5.53
C ASP A 118 -20.08 -8.12 -4.53
N ARG A 119 -19.71 -7.20 -3.62
CA ARG A 119 -18.69 -7.35 -2.57
C ARG A 119 -17.26 -7.63 -3.08
N PRO A 120 -16.67 -6.74 -3.87
CA PRO A 120 -15.29 -6.90 -4.33
C PRO A 120 -14.30 -6.90 -3.17
N ARG A 121 -13.26 -7.73 -3.26
CA ARG A 121 -12.13 -7.69 -2.32
C ARG A 121 -11.19 -6.55 -2.69
N LEU A 122 -11.30 -5.43 -1.99
CA LEU A 122 -10.42 -4.28 -2.19
C LEU A 122 -9.05 -4.47 -1.47
N PRO A 123 -7.98 -3.84 -1.92
CA PRO A 123 -7.92 -2.97 -3.09
C PRO A 123 -7.79 -3.74 -4.42
N ILE A 124 -8.47 -3.27 -5.45
CA ILE A 124 -8.31 -3.74 -6.82
C ILE A 124 -7.58 -2.66 -7.61
N ALA A 125 -6.47 -3.02 -8.25
CA ALA A 125 -5.70 -2.14 -9.10
C ALA A 125 -5.97 -2.43 -10.58
N GLY A 126 -6.19 -1.38 -11.36
CA GLY A 126 -6.37 -1.42 -12.80
C GLY A 126 -5.31 -0.60 -13.54
N ASP A 127 -5.43 -0.50 -14.85
CA ASP A 127 -4.52 0.25 -15.69
C ASP A 127 -4.56 1.75 -15.37
N ASP A 128 -3.39 2.39 -15.39
CA ASP A 128 -3.28 3.84 -15.47
C ASP A 128 -3.03 4.25 -16.92
N PRO A 129 -4.02 4.85 -17.61
CA PRO A 129 -3.84 5.23 -19.01
C PRO A 129 -2.75 6.26 -19.27
N ARG A 130 -2.32 7.00 -18.25
CA ARG A 130 -1.18 7.93 -18.37
C ARG A 130 0.18 7.23 -18.17
N HIS A 131 0.21 6.21 -17.31
CA HIS A 131 1.44 5.49 -16.94
C HIS A 131 1.25 3.99 -17.16
N PRO A 132 1.48 3.48 -18.39
CA PRO A 132 1.22 2.09 -18.76
C PRO A 132 1.89 1.04 -17.89
N ASP A 133 3.03 1.40 -17.29
CA ASP A 133 3.83 0.51 -16.44
C ASP A 133 3.32 0.47 -14.99
N GLN A 134 2.25 1.20 -14.67
CA GLN A 134 1.71 1.30 -13.33
C GLN A 134 0.26 0.82 -13.26
N LYS A 135 -0.07 0.20 -12.14
CA LYS A 135 -1.45 -0.12 -11.79
C LYS A 135 -1.88 0.77 -10.64
N LYS A 136 -3.11 1.30 -10.70
CA LYS A 136 -3.66 2.21 -9.70
C LYS A 136 -5.04 1.78 -9.26
N ILE A 137 -5.41 2.16 -8.03
CA ILE A 137 -6.78 1.99 -7.56
C ILE A 137 -7.70 2.90 -8.35
N PHE A 138 -8.91 2.42 -8.57
CA PHE A 138 -9.90 3.12 -9.37
C PHE A 138 -11.31 2.96 -8.80
N SER A 139 -12.25 3.76 -9.27
CA SER A 139 -13.69 3.54 -9.17
C SER A 139 -14.23 3.33 -10.58
N ALA A 140 -15.19 2.42 -10.75
CA ALA A 140 -15.79 2.18 -12.05
C ALA A 140 -17.27 1.86 -11.93
N ALA A 141 -18.04 2.22 -12.95
CA ALA A 141 -19.43 1.85 -13.06
C ALA A 141 -19.81 1.59 -14.54
N PRO A 142 -20.71 0.64 -14.80
CA PRO A 142 -21.26 0.45 -16.14
C PRO A 142 -22.18 1.63 -16.49
N ILE A 143 -22.20 1.97 -17.76
CA ILE A 143 -23.17 2.88 -18.36
C ILE A 143 -24.13 2.03 -19.14
N GLU A 144 -25.32 1.84 -18.59
CA GLU A 144 -26.35 1.00 -19.17
C GLU A 144 -27.56 1.83 -19.54
N ARG A 145 -28.18 1.51 -20.68
CA ARG A 145 -29.43 2.09 -21.14
C ARG A 145 -30.34 1.00 -21.67
N ASP A 146 -31.57 0.96 -21.18
CA ASP A 146 -32.58 -0.03 -21.57
C ASP A 146 -32.06 -1.49 -21.49
N GLY A 147 -31.19 -1.77 -20.50
CA GLY A 147 -30.57 -3.09 -20.31
C GLY A 147 -29.41 -3.39 -21.26
N THR A 148 -28.99 -2.45 -22.08
CA THR A 148 -27.83 -2.57 -22.98
C THR A 148 -26.64 -1.83 -22.41
N LEU A 149 -25.49 -2.50 -22.33
CA LEU A 149 -24.23 -1.89 -21.88
C LEU A 149 -23.67 -1.00 -23.00
N GLU A 150 -23.61 0.31 -22.74
CA GLU A 150 -23.05 1.29 -23.67
C GLU A 150 -21.57 1.57 -23.40
N GLY A 151 -21.08 1.30 -22.19
CA GLY A 151 -19.67 1.50 -21.82
C GLY A 151 -19.44 1.50 -20.32
N TYR A 152 -18.31 2.10 -19.92
CA TYR A 152 -17.93 2.21 -18.53
C TYR A 152 -17.40 3.61 -18.23
N LEU A 153 -17.77 4.17 -17.09
CA LEU A 153 -17.03 5.26 -16.49
C LEU A 153 -15.93 4.68 -15.61
N TYR A 154 -14.68 5.02 -15.92
CA TYR A 154 -13.49 4.56 -15.21
C TYR A 154 -12.74 5.76 -14.62
N ILE A 155 -12.53 5.75 -13.31
CA ILE A 155 -11.96 6.89 -12.57
C ILE A 155 -10.71 6.41 -11.82
N VAL A 156 -9.55 6.90 -12.21
CA VAL A 156 -8.29 6.66 -11.49
C VAL A 156 -8.24 7.56 -10.27
N LEU A 157 -8.08 6.99 -9.07
CA LEU A 157 -8.24 7.70 -7.79
C LEU A 157 -6.94 8.34 -7.26
N ALA A 158 -5.78 7.94 -7.76
CA ALA A 158 -4.47 8.38 -7.23
C ALA A 158 -3.49 8.62 -8.37
N SER A 159 -3.68 9.71 -9.14
CA SER A 159 -2.89 9.89 -10.35
C SER A 159 -1.45 10.36 -10.13
N GLU A 160 -1.12 11.10 -9.07
CA GLU A 160 0.21 11.73 -8.97
C GLU A 160 0.96 11.58 -7.64
N HIS A 161 0.36 11.11 -6.55
CA HIS A 161 0.98 11.30 -5.24
C HIS A 161 1.69 10.13 -4.57
N PHE A 162 1.52 8.87 -4.97
CA PHE A 162 2.22 7.77 -4.30
C PHE A 162 2.64 6.66 -5.27
N VAL A 163 3.84 6.78 -5.82
CA VAL A 163 4.42 5.77 -6.72
C VAL A 163 5.05 4.61 -5.94
N SER A 164 5.33 4.80 -4.63
CA SER A 164 5.92 3.73 -3.80
C SER A 164 5.69 3.92 -2.31
N ALA A 165 5.79 2.84 -1.54
CA ALA A 165 5.79 2.88 -0.07
C ALA A 165 6.89 3.79 0.49
N ALA A 166 8.00 3.97 -0.22
CA ALA A 166 9.11 4.84 0.18
C ALA A 166 8.75 6.34 0.05
N GLU A 167 8.00 6.73 -0.99
CA GLU A 167 7.52 8.11 -1.14
C GLU A 167 6.45 8.44 -0.12
N MET A 168 5.58 7.48 0.19
CA MET A 168 4.59 7.59 1.24
C MET A 168 5.23 7.82 2.62
N LEU A 169 6.32 7.11 2.94
CA LEU A 169 7.12 7.31 4.15
C LEU A 169 7.71 8.72 4.23
N ARG A 170 8.20 9.26 3.12
CA ARG A 170 8.78 10.61 3.08
C ARG A 170 7.71 11.69 3.24
N GLY A 171 6.50 11.48 2.70
CA GLY A 171 5.39 12.42 2.77
C GLY A 171 4.57 12.36 4.06
N SER A 172 4.58 11.24 4.79
CA SER A 172 3.75 11.05 5.98
C SER A 172 4.54 11.19 7.27
N TYR A 173 4.19 12.21 8.07
CA TYR A 173 4.73 12.40 9.43
C TYR A 173 4.43 11.20 10.33
N ILE A 174 3.21 10.66 10.26
CA ILE A 174 2.76 9.53 11.09
C ILE A 174 3.57 8.26 10.79
N LEU A 175 3.75 7.91 9.51
CA LEU A 175 4.52 6.74 9.10
C LEU A 175 5.99 6.87 9.48
N ARG A 176 6.57 8.07 9.30
CA ARG A 176 7.95 8.35 9.72
C ARG A 176 8.12 8.21 11.23
N THR A 177 7.17 8.74 12.00
CA THR A 177 7.19 8.64 13.48
C THR A 177 7.02 7.19 13.91
N GLY A 178 6.12 6.42 13.29
CA GLY A 178 5.95 4.99 13.54
C GLY A 178 7.21 4.17 13.23
N ALA A 179 7.85 4.43 12.10
CA ALA A 179 9.10 3.78 11.72
C ALA A 179 10.24 4.10 12.72
N MET A 180 10.34 5.35 13.17
CA MET A 180 11.31 5.76 14.20
C MET A 180 11.00 5.09 15.55
N ALA A 181 9.73 4.96 15.94
CA ALA A 181 9.34 4.28 17.17
C ALA A 181 9.73 2.79 17.14
N VAL A 182 9.44 2.08 16.03
CA VAL A 182 9.86 0.67 15.85
C VAL A 182 11.37 0.53 15.89
N ALA A 183 12.11 1.41 15.23
CA ALA A 183 13.56 1.42 15.28
C ALA A 183 14.09 1.65 16.71
N GLY A 184 13.51 2.60 17.44
CA GLY A 184 13.86 2.90 18.84
C GLY A 184 13.59 1.70 19.75
N ILE A 185 12.42 1.07 19.66
CA ILE A 185 12.08 -0.14 20.42
C ILE A 185 13.08 -1.27 20.13
N THR A 186 13.44 -1.47 18.86
CA THR A 186 14.42 -2.47 18.46
C THR A 186 15.79 -2.22 19.10
N VAL A 187 16.26 -0.96 19.10
CA VAL A 187 17.52 -0.57 19.76
C VAL A 187 17.48 -0.83 21.27
N VAL A 188 16.39 -0.46 21.95
CA VAL A 188 16.22 -0.72 23.39
C VAL A 188 16.20 -2.21 23.71
N ALA A 189 15.48 -3.01 22.89
CA ALA A 189 15.44 -4.46 23.03
C ALA A 189 16.83 -5.10 22.85
N LEU A 190 17.61 -4.64 21.86
CA LEU A 190 18.98 -5.08 21.64
C LEU A 190 19.90 -4.75 22.83
N PHE A 191 19.80 -3.54 23.34
CA PHE A 191 20.59 -3.11 24.50
C PHE A 191 20.24 -3.95 25.74
N GLY A 192 18.95 -4.16 26.00
CA GLY A 192 18.45 -5.02 27.08
C GLY A 192 18.95 -6.47 26.94
N ALA A 193 18.92 -7.04 25.75
CA ALA A 193 19.41 -8.38 25.48
C ALA A 193 20.91 -8.52 25.75
N VAL A 194 21.72 -7.52 25.39
CA VAL A 194 23.16 -7.49 25.68
C VAL A 194 23.42 -7.40 27.18
N LEU A 195 22.68 -6.58 27.92
CA LEU A 195 22.82 -6.45 29.38
C LEU A 195 22.43 -7.75 30.10
N LEU A 196 21.30 -8.36 29.74
CA LEU A 196 20.85 -9.64 30.29
C LEU A 196 21.86 -10.76 30.02
N SER A 197 22.36 -10.83 28.78
CA SER A 197 23.41 -11.81 28.42
C SER A 197 24.68 -11.61 29.24
N ARG A 198 25.11 -10.38 29.51
CA ARG A 198 26.26 -10.08 30.39
C ARG A 198 25.99 -10.51 31.82
N GLY A 199 24.81 -10.20 32.37
CA GLY A 199 24.42 -10.56 33.73
C GLY A 199 24.36 -12.06 33.98
N LEU A 200 23.73 -12.82 33.08
CA LEU A 200 23.64 -14.28 33.16
C LEU A 200 25.00 -14.96 33.03
N THR A 201 25.83 -14.53 32.08
CA THR A 201 27.14 -15.12 31.87
C THR A 201 28.11 -14.86 33.06
N SER A 202 27.99 -13.68 33.70
CA SER A 202 28.81 -13.37 34.88
C SER A 202 28.46 -14.23 36.11
N ARG A 203 27.18 -14.54 36.31
CA ARG A 203 26.71 -15.44 37.39
C ARG A 203 27.16 -16.89 37.18
N LEU A 204 27.03 -17.40 35.94
CA LEU A 204 27.50 -18.75 35.60
C LEU A 204 29.03 -18.90 35.78
N THR A 205 29.80 -17.89 35.46
CA THR A 205 31.27 -17.89 35.60
C THR A 205 31.68 -17.86 37.08
N ARG A 206 30.92 -17.20 37.96
CA ARG A 206 31.17 -17.27 39.41
C ARG A 206 30.90 -18.65 39.97
N LEU A 207 29.74 -19.25 39.65
CA LEU A 207 29.36 -20.58 40.12
C LEU A 207 30.37 -21.66 39.67
N THR A 208 30.84 -21.62 38.43
CA THR A 208 31.84 -22.57 37.93
C THR A 208 33.21 -22.38 38.61
N ARG A 209 33.56 -21.14 39.00
CA ARG A 209 34.80 -20.86 39.73
C ARG A 209 34.74 -21.36 41.20
N ASP A 210 33.60 -21.15 41.86
CA ASP A 210 33.39 -21.58 43.24
C ASP A 210 33.35 -23.10 43.33
N MET A 211 32.75 -23.81 42.36
CA MET A 211 32.79 -25.27 42.29
C MET A 211 34.20 -25.84 42.00
N ALA A 212 35.00 -25.12 41.22
CA ALA A 212 36.38 -25.55 40.93
C ALA A 212 37.28 -25.44 42.19
N VAL A 213 37.06 -24.44 43.03
CA VAL A 213 37.78 -24.27 44.32
C VAL A 213 37.37 -25.36 45.29
N LEU A 214 36.09 -25.65 45.47
CA LEU A 214 35.59 -26.72 46.35
C LEU A 214 36.09 -28.11 45.94
N ARG A 215 36.22 -28.36 44.63
CA ARG A 215 36.74 -29.60 44.11
C ARG A 215 38.26 -29.76 44.36
N ALA A 216 38.99 -28.67 44.39
CA ALA A 216 40.43 -28.71 44.72
C ALA A 216 40.66 -28.98 46.21
N GLU A 217 39.83 -28.40 47.12
CA GLU A 217 39.90 -28.66 48.57
C GLU A 217 39.44 -30.05 48.96
N SER A 218 38.64 -30.78 48.17
CA SER A 218 38.18 -32.13 48.46
C SER A 218 39.14 -33.23 48.01
N LEU A 219 40.26 -32.88 47.42
CA LEU A 219 41.28 -33.80 46.93
C LEU A 219 42.61 -33.74 47.71
N GLU A 220 42.71 -32.89 48.73
CA GLU A 220 43.72 -32.87 49.79
C GLU A 220 43.18 -33.58 51.06
#